data_0ac6bf7774af9307afe74198d992ecc6
#
_entry.id   0ac6bf7774af9307afe74198d992ecc6
#
_cell.length_a   1.000
_cell.length_b   1.000
_cell.length_c   1.000
_cell.angle_alpha   90.00
_cell.angle_beta   90.00
_cell.angle_gamma   90.00
#
_symmetry.space_group_name_H-M   'P 1'
#
loop_
_entity.id
_entity.type
_entity.pdbx_description
1 polymer ?
#
loop_
_entity_poly.entity_id
_entity_poly.type
_entity_poly.pdbx_seq_one_letter_code
_entity_poly.pdbx_strand_id
1 'polypeptide(L)'
;MTISATEYNTNGTPLAHQDVSRLDHNDNNNTTTASHHLPAIPNNRVGFVTPEKVWTNNDDNAESLDSSNSNKNEKAEEGDAVTNQVVLKRPTIGSRQTTSVSIAAAPYGGTFCYEDEKMHPARPALRPRSNSQTPTLQDIPDLLANASRVSTDMYGNTYPEGGLPAYLCVLGSFCGLMAALGMMNTLGTYQSYLSTHQLRTSSPSAIGWIFGVYAFLSFFAGLQIGPVFDALGPRYLILAGSVFLLLSHLLLGVCTEFWHFLLVFGVLGGLGTSLIFSPSFAAVGHWFLRRRGQMTGLAAVGGSLGGIVFPLSLQALFPRIGFAWSTRVVALCDLILLIVANLCIRSRLPPKKASRDNILPDFRIFRDPVFALTTLGVFFIEWGLFIPLAYISSYSLAHGVSEALSYQMLAILNVGSCFGRYFPGLIADKIGRFNAMIMAIFLCLVAALGFWLPAGDSVALIVVFSLLFGFASGSGISLTPVCVGQLCKVENYGRYYATCYTLVSFGSLTGIPIAGQLVGACGGEFWGLIVFAGMSYAASLGTFTAARVLGAGWKVKVIY
;
A
#
# COMPACT_ATOMS: atom_id res chain seq x y z
N MET A 1 27.24 30.21 -34.35
CA MET A 1 26.30 30.77 -35.34
C MET A 1 25.13 31.34 -34.55
N THR A 2 25.17 32.63 -34.31
CA THR A 2 24.19 33.37 -33.50
C THR A 2 23.13 33.87 -34.46
N ILE A 3 21.89 33.41 -34.33
CA ILE A 3 20.75 33.96 -35.09
C ILE A 3 20.01 34.88 -34.12
N SER A 4 20.12 36.19 -34.35
CA SER A 4 19.35 37.23 -33.68
C SER A 4 17.96 37.30 -34.32
N ALA A 5 16.91 37.13 -33.53
CA ALA A 5 15.54 37.41 -33.94
C ALA A 5 15.26 38.90 -33.82
N THR A 6 14.86 39.50 -34.92
CA THR A 6 14.39 40.90 -34.98
C THR A 6 12.86 40.89 -34.83
N GLU A 7 12.32 41.53 -33.82
CA GLU A 7 10.87 41.71 -33.65
C GLU A 7 10.35 42.84 -34.56
N TYR A 8 9.24 42.56 -35.25
CA TYR A 8 8.49 43.51 -36.07
C TYR A 8 7.12 43.79 -35.45
N ASN A 9 6.71 45.05 -35.52
CA ASN A 9 5.37 45.44 -35.12
C ASN A 9 4.36 45.16 -36.26
N THR A 10 3.07 45.17 -36.00
CA THR A 10 1.96 44.78 -36.88
C THR A 10 1.86 45.56 -38.22
N ASN A 11 2.75 46.51 -38.51
CA ASN A 11 2.81 47.27 -39.76
C ASN A 11 4.16 47.18 -40.50
N GLY A 12 5.02 46.22 -40.15
CA GLY A 12 6.17 45.87 -40.98
C GLY A 12 7.37 46.81 -40.94
N THR A 13 7.52 47.67 -39.93
CA THR A 13 8.67 48.59 -39.79
C THR A 13 9.52 48.25 -38.55
N PRO A 14 10.88 48.31 -38.68
CA PRO A 14 11.77 47.98 -37.55
C PRO A 14 11.84 49.15 -36.55
N LEU A 15 11.85 48.81 -35.27
CA LEU A 15 12.01 49.75 -34.16
C LEU A 15 13.51 50.04 -33.93
N ALA A 16 13.85 51.34 -33.93
CA ALA A 16 15.19 51.87 -33.69
C ALA A 16 15.53 51.83 -32.19
N HIS A 17 16.75 51.36 -31.88
CA HIS A 17 17.37 51.42 -30.56
C HIS A 17 17.58 52.88 -30.12
N GLN A 18 17.05 53.26 -28.95
CA GLN A 18 17.50 54.40 -28.19
C GLN A 18 18.36 53.97 -27.01
N ASP A 19 19.64 54.35 -27.08
CA ASP A 19 20.58 54.33 -25.97
C ASP A 19 20.17 55.36 -24.91
N VAL A 20 20.03 54.89 -23.67
CA VAL A 20 19.99 55.78 -22.49
C VAL A 20 21.10 55.33 -21.52
N SER A 21 22.27 55.99 -21.73
CA SER A 21 23.32 56.05 -20.71
C SER A 21 23.34 57.46 -20.12
N ARG A 22 23.47 57.54 -18.79
CA ARG A 22 23.82 58.67 -17.94
C ARG A 22 22.70 59.61 -17.51
N LEU A 23 22.50 59.65 -16.21
CA LEU A 23 22.71 60.89 -15.42
C LEU A 23 22.85 60.54 -13.93
N ASP A 24 24.00 60.98 -13.39
CA ASP A 24 24.41 61.01 -11.99
C ASP A 24 23.78 62.19 -11.23
N HIS A 25 23.69 61.98 -9.90
CA HIS A 25 23.81 62.98 -8.80
C HIS A 25 22.81 64.16 -8.68
N ASN A 26 22.12 64.32 -7.65
CA ASN A 26 22.47 65.08 -6.42
C ASN A 26 21.24 65.42 -5.53
N ASP A 27 21.50 65.29 -4.24
CA ASP A 27 21.18 66.18 -3.11
C ASP A 27 19.76 66.50 -2.62
N ASN A 28 19.65 66.14 -1.37
CA ASN A 28 19.27 67.01 -0.20
C ASN A 28 17.80 67.25 0.19
N ASN A 29 17.58 66.75 1.44
CA ASN A 29 16.90 67.47 2.55
C ASN A 29 15.40 67.84 2.40
N ASN A 30 14.56 67.22 3.18
CA ASN A 30 14.03 67.84 4.41
C ASN A 30 12.99 66.95 5.16
N THR A 31 13.30 66.75 6.39
CA THR A 31 12.46 66.61 7.61
C THR A 31 10.96 66.91 7.45
N THR A 32 10.13 65.97 7.91
CA THR A 32 9.14 66.28 8.93
C THR A 32 8.63 65.00 9.64
N THR A 33 8.76 65.03 10.92
CA THR A 33 8.23 64.14 11.97
C THR A 33 6.74 64.06 11.98
N ALA A 34 6.17 62.85 12.06
CA ALA A 34 4.87 62.63 12.69
C ALA A 34 4.88 61.25 13.37
N SER A 35 4.97 61.31 14.67
CA SER A 35 4.77 60.25 15.61
C SER A 35 3.31 59.85 15.66
N HIS A 36 3.00 58.55 15.50
CA HIS A 36 1.73 57.98 15.99
C HIS A 36 2.02 56.73 16.83
N HIS A 37 1.58 56.87 18.07
CA HIS A 37 1.60 55.89 19.14
C HIS A 37 0.94 54.57 18.76
N LEU A 38 1.63 53.46 19.05
CA LEU A 38 1.07 52.14 19.23
C LEU A 38 0.79 51.92 20.74
N PRO A 39 -0.38 51.38 21.12
CA PRO A 39 -0.63 51.01 22.51
C PRO A 39 -0.02 49.64 22.81
N ALA A 40 0.59 49.53 24.00
CA ALA A 40 1.18 48.36 24.59
C ALA A 40 0.14 47.28 24.94
N ILE A 41 0.44 46.02 24.63
CA ILE A 41 -0.30 44.84 25.07
C ILE A 41 0.36 44.32 26.35
N PRO A 42 -0.42 44.04 27.42
CA PRO A 42 0.16 43.57 28.69
C PRO A 42 0.56 42.10 28.64
N ASN A 43 1.75 41.82 29.16
CA ASN A 43 2.32 40.52 29.47
C ASN A 43 1.50 39.82 30.57
N ASN A 44 0.79 38.74 30.24
CA ASN A 44 0.29 37.80 31.21
C ASN A 44 1.18 36.55 31.21
N ARG A 45 2.07 36.49 32.19
CA ARG A 45 2.77 35.26 32.58
C ARG A 45 1.79 34.34 33.28
N VAL A 46 1.49 33.19 32.67
CA VAL A 46 0.88 32.05 33.35
C VAL A 46 2.01 31.12 33.78
N GLY A 47 2.18 30.98 35.08
CA GLY A 47 3.17 30.12 35.70
C GLY A 47 2.79 28.65 35.55
N PHE A 48 3.76 27.86 35.13
CA PHE A 48 3.71 26.40 35.22
C PHE A 48 4.02 25.99 36.66
N VAL A 49 3.05 25.29 37.29
CA VAL A 49 3.22 24.60 38.57
C VAL A 49 3.60 23.16 38.27
N THR A 50 4.79 22.75 38.66
CA THR A 50 5.25 21.37 38.71
C THR A 50 4.76 20.72 39.99
N PRO A 51 4.21 19.50 40.03
CA PRO A 51 4.02 18.77 41.27
C PRO A 51 5.30 18.00 41.64
N GLU A 52 5.83 18.34 42.76
CA GLU A 52 6.92 17.66 43.50
C GLU A 52 6.43 16.29 44.01
N LYS A 53 7.26 15.27 43.85
CA LYS A 53 7.09 13.96 44.46
C LYS A 53 7.47 14.01 45.93
N VAL A 54 6.50 13.76 46.81
CA VAL A 54 6.75 13.45 48.20
C VAL A 54 6.86 11.95 48.38
N TRP A 55 8.06 11.49 48.80
CA TRP A 55 8.31 10.16 49.34
C TRP A 55 8.12 10.24 50.86
N THR A 56 7.24 9.42 51.41
CA THR A 56 7.26 9.12 52.85
C THR A 56 7.53 7.63 53.04
N ASN A 57 8.67 7.34 53.65
CA ASN A 57 8.99 6.08 54.29
C ASN A 57 8.02 5.83 55.47
N ASN A 58 7.62 4.58 55.60
CA ASN A 58 7.39 4.01 56.91
C ASN A 58 7.88 2.57 56.93
N ASP A 59 8.92 2.41 57.72
CA ASP A 59 9.41 1.15 58.24
C ASP A 59 8.44 0.61 59.31
N ASP A 60 8.64 -0.66 59.58
CA ASP A 60 8.43 -1.47 60.78
C ASP A 60 7.37 -2.59 60.66
N ASN A 61 7.81 -3.78 60.62
CA ASN A 61 7.98 -4.72 61.72
C ASN A 61 8.21 -6.16 61.22
N ALA A 62 9.26 -6.68 61.80
CA ALA A 62 9.71 -8.06 61.81
C ALA A 62 8.72 -9.00 62.52
N GLU A 63 8.69 -10.24 62.15
CA GLU A 63 8.87 -11.36 63.06
C GLU A 63 9.07 -12.70 62.33
N SER A 64 10.17 -13.26 62.61
CA SER A 64 10.77 -14.56 62.63
C SER A 64 9.86 -15.73 62.98
N LEU A 65 10.26 -16.89 62.45
CA LEU A 65 10.39 -18.24 63.01
C LEU A 65 10.51 -19.25 61.87
N ASP A 66 11.65 -19.76 61.59
CA ASP A 66 12.53 -20.79 62.17
C ASP A 66 12.07 -22.21 61.99
N SER A 67 13.07 -23.01 61.65
CA SER A 67 13.29 -24.44 61.80
C SER A 67 12.87 -25.39 60.65
N SER A 68 13.87 -25.82 59.96
CA SER A 68 14.71 -27.01 60.20
C SER A 68 14.29 -28.29 59.50
N ASN A 69 15.29 -28.80 58.81
CA ASN A 69 15.76 -30.20 58.77
C ASN A 69 15.05 -31.16 57.79
N SER A 70 15.73 -31.81 56.98
CA SER A 70 16.83 -32.73 56.96
C SER A 70 16.78 -33.67 55.75
N ASN A 71 17.90 -33.78 55.10
CA ASN A 71 18.54 -35.00 54.60
C ASN A 71 17.71 -36.23 54.23
N LYS A 72 17.87 -36.73 53.00
CA LYS A 72 18.72 -37.92 52.71
C LYS A 72 18.60 -38.34 51.24
N ASN A 73 19.77 -38.50 50.67
CA ASN A 73 20.28 -39.52 49.76
C ASN A 73 19.29 -40.60 49.27
N GLU A 74 19.30 -40.90 47.96
CA GLU A 74 19.94 -42.08 47.42
C GLU A 74 19.74 -42.21 45.90
N LYS A 75 20.88 -42.43 45.23
CA LYS A 75 21.23 -43.38 44.17
C LYS A 75 20.45 -43.45 42.86
N ALA A 76 21.29 -43.30 41.89
CA ALA A 76 21.30 -43.71 40.51
C ALA A 76 20.61 -45.04 40.19
N GLU A 77 19.93 -45.10 39.04
CA GLU A 77 19.94 -46.24 38.13
C GLU A 77 19.86 -45.78 36.68
N GLU A 78 20.77 -46.31 35.89
CA GLU A 78 20.84 -46.29 34.43
C GLU A 78 19.66 -47.06 33.83
N GLY A 79 19.11 -46.57 32.72
CA GLY A 79 18.08 -47.26 31.95
C GLY A 79 17.97 -46.76 30.53
N ASP A 80 18.75 -47.35 29.69
CA ASP A 80 18.59 -47.62 28.23
C ASP A 80 17.79 -46.71 27.31
N ALA A 81 18.53 -46.15 26.37
CA ALA A 81 18.08 -45.59 25.11
C ALA A 81 17.49 -46.70 24.21
N VAL A 82 16.21 -46.60 23.90
CA VAL A 82 15.58 -47.38 22.83
C VAL A 82 15.48 -46.56 21.58
N THR A 83 16.38 -46.83 20.65
CA THR A 83 16.38 -46.33 19.28
C THR A 83 15.34 -47.12 18.46
N ASN A 84 14.20 -46.54 18.12
CA ASN A 84 13.26 -47.11 17.18
C ASN A 84 13.66 -46.79 15.73
N GLN A 85 14.38 -47.74 15.11
CA GLN A 85 14.54 -47.82 13.66
C GLN A 85 13.26 -48.38 13.03
N VAL A 86 12.58 -47.61 12.20
CA VAL A 86 11.49 -48.13 11.36
C VAL A 86 12.10 -48.78 10.12
N VAL A 87 12.10 -50.10 10.09
CA VAL A 87 12.46 -50.90 8.92
C VAL A 87 11.21 -51.07 8.05
N LEU A 88 11.22 -50.45 6.86
CA LEU A 88 10.22 -50.69 5.81
C LEU A 88 10.46 -52.05 5.15
N LYS A 89 9.67 -53.07 5.51
CA LYS A 89 9.56 -54.33 4.75
C LYS A 89 8.55 -54.13 3.60
N ARG A 90 8.99 -54.43 2.38
CA ARG A 90 8.12 -54.59 1.19
C ARG A 90 7.25 -55.82 1.37
N PRO A 91 5.93 -55.79 1.11
CA PRO A 91 5.13 -57.00 1.05
C PRO A 91 5.13 -57.58 -0.37
N THR A 92 5.34 -58.87 -0.40
CA THR A 92 5.22 -59.79 -1.55
C THR A 92 3.73 -60.00 -1.89
N ILE A 93 3.47 -60.14 -3.17
CA ILE A 93 2.15 -60.38 -3.78
C ILE A 93 1.56 -61.71 -3.28
N GLY A 94 0.32 -61.64 -2.77
CA GLY A 94 -0.44 -62.85 -2.52
C GLY A 94 -1.76 -62.60 -1.77
N SER A 95 -2.87 -62.89 -2.48
CA SER A 95 -4.24 -63.13 -2.01
C SER A 95 -5.13 -61.97 -1.56
N ARG A 96 -6.28 -61.90 -2.23
CA ARG A 96 -7.48 -61.08 -1.97
C ARG A 96 -7.92 -61.19 -0.50
N GLN A 97 -8.00 -60.04 0.17
CA GLN A 97 -8.95 -59.82 1.26
C GLN A 97 -9.47 -58.37 1.19
N THR A 98 -10.78 -58.27 1.11
CA THR A 98 -11.53 -57.02 1.23
C THR A 98 -11.37 -56.45 2.64
N THR A 99 -10.69 -55.34 2.79
CA THR A 99 -10.58 -54.61 4.06
C THR A 99 -11.52 -53.40 4.01
N SER A 100 -12.58 -53.48 4.80
CA SER A 100 -13.43 -52.34 5.13
C SER A 100 -12.66 -51.37 6.05
N VAL A 101 -12.45 -50.14 5.63
CA VAL A 101 -11.84 -49.10 6.48
C VAL A 101 -12.94 -48.48 7.34
N SER A 102 -12.98 -48.82 8.61
CA SER A 102 -13.80 -48.15 9.62
C SER A 102 -13.05 -46.91 10.11
N ILE A 103 -13.61 -45.74 9.88
CA ILE A 103 -13.13 -44.47 10.47
C ILE A 103 -13.74 -44.40 11.87
N ALA A 104 -12.93 -44.59 12.92
CA ALA A 104 -13.33 -44.35 14.29
C ALA A 104 -13.43 -42.88 14.59
N ALA A 105 -14.63 -42.39 14.95
CA ALA A 105 -14.84 -41.07 15.51
C ALA A 105 -14.43 -41.05 16.99
N ALA A 106 -13.60 -40.12 17.40
CA ALA A 106 -13.26 -39.87 18.80
C ALA A 106 -14.39 -39.11 19.51
N PRO A 107 -14.67 -39.43 20.78
CA PRO A 107 -15.75 -38.82 21.54
C PRO A 107 -15.27 -37.54 22.24
N TYR A 108 -15.91 -36.42 21.97
CA TYR A 108 -15.88 -35.25 22.86
C TYR A 108 -17.17 -35.21 23.67
N GLY A 109 -17.05 -35.50 24.98
CA GLY A 109 -18.09 -35.27 25.96
C GLY A 109 -18.23 -33.81 26.31
N GLY A 110 -19.37 -33.22 26.01
CA GLY A 110 -19.83 -31.92 26.47
C GLY A 110 -21.26 -32.06 26.93
N THR A 111 -21.50 -31.95 28.24
CA THR A 111 -22.82 -31.92 28.90
C THR A 111 -23.51 -30.61 28.55
N PHE A 112 -24.62 -30.70 27.83
CA PHE A 112 -25.54 -29.55 27.64
C PHE A 112 -26.85 -29.81 28.35
N CYS A 113 -27.26 -28.86 29.20
CA CYS A 113 -28.57 -28.78 29.81
C CYS A 113 -29.64 -28.53 28.76
N TYR A 114 -30.72 -29.29 28.83
CA TYR A 114 -31.92 -29.08 28.03
C TYR A 114 -32.80 -28.01 28.71
N GLU A 115 -33.21 -27.01 27.94
CA GLU A 115 -34.40 -26.20 28.19
C GLU A 115 -35.42 -26.50 27.09
N ASP A 116 -36.64 -26.77 27.53
CA ASP A 116 -37.82 -27.12 26.71
C ASP A 116 -38.25 -25.97 25.82
N GLU A 117 -38.31 -26.18 24.51
CA GLU A 117 -39.08 -25.32 23.61
C GLU A 117 -39.90 -26.11 22.59
N LYS A 118 -41.17 -25.79 22.57
CA LYS A 118 -42.36 -26.26 21.92
C LYS A 118 -42.22 -26.87 20.52
N MET A 119 -42.81 -28.06 20.35
CA MET A 119 -43.12 -28.73 19.09
C MET A 119 -43.84 -27.82 18.09
N HIS A 120 -43.22 -27.67 16.90
CA HIS A 120 -43.93 -27.32 15.65
C HIS A 120 -43.91 -28.52 14.72
N PRO A 121 -44.98 -28.72 13.89
CA PRO A 121 -45.17 -29.94 13.11
C PRO A 121 -44.15 -30.08 11.97
N ALA A 122 -43.70 -31.30 11.77
CA ALA A 122 -42.70 -31.70 10.78
C ALA A 122 -43.08 -31.32 9.35
N ARG A 123 -42.18 -30.59 8.69
CA ARG A 123 -42.17 -30.47 7.22
C ARG A 123 -41.71 -31.80 6.58
N PRO A 124 -42.29 -32.20 5.45
CA PRO A 124 -41.92 -33.47 4.79
C PRO A 124 -40.47 -33.45 4.33
N ALA A 125 -39.77 -34.54 4.66
CA ALA A 125 -38.39 -34.77 4.28
C ALA A 125 -38.20 -34.72 2.76
N LEU A 126 -37.38 -33.76 2.30
CA LEU A 126 -36.83 -33.75 0.95
C LEU A 126 -35.92 -34.99 0.80
N ARG A 127 -36.32 -35.91 -0.07
CA ARG A 127 -35.50 -37.07 -0.47
C ARG A 127 -34.11 -36.58 -0.92
N PRO A 128 -33.00 -37.15 -0.43
CA PRO A 128 -31.70 -36.86 -1.00
C PRO A 128 -31.64 -37.34 -2.43
N ARG A 129 -31.37 -36.44 -3.37
CA ARG A 129 -30.97 -36.79 -4.74
C ARG A 129 -29.60 -37.49 -4.63
N SER A 130 -29.63 -38.82 -4.59
CA SER A 130 -28.45 -39.63 -4.77
C SER A 130 -28.04 -39.64 -6.22
N ASN A 131 -27.13 -38.72 -6.60
CA ASN A 131 -26.23 -38.90 -7.73
C ASN A 131 -24.80 -38.88 -7.17
N SER A 132 -24.48 -39.80 -6.28
CA SER A 132 -23.10 -40.18 -5.99
C SER A 132 -22.70 -41.23 -7.03
N GLN A 133 -22.27 -40.80 -8.20
CA GLN A 133 -21.44 -41.65 -9.04
C GLN A 133 -20.14 -41.86 -8.24
N THR A 134 -19.91 -43.09 -7.81
CA THR A 134 -18.61 -43.52 -7.32
C THR A 134 -17.57 -43.20 -8.39
N PRO A 135 -16.47 -42.49 -8.05
CA PRO A 135 -15.43 -42.17 -9.02
C PRO A 135 -14.92 -43.46 -9.65
N THR A 136 -14.87 -43.52 -10.97
CA THR A 136 -14.29 -44.63 -11.71
C THR A 136 -12.76 -44.57 -11.59
N LEU A 137 -12.07 -45.72 -11.77
CA LEU A 137 -10.60 -45.77 -11.79
C LEU A 137 -9.96 -44.80 -12.81
N GLN A 138 -10.73 -44.40 -13.84
CA GLN A 138 -10.32 -43.38 -14.84
C GLN A 138 -10.34 -41.95 -14.28
N ASP A 139 -11.14 -41.67 -13.25
CA ASP A 139 -11.25 -40.32 -12.64
C ASP A 139 -10.16 -40.08 -11.59
N ILE A 140 -9.45 -41.13 -11.13
CA ILE A 140 -8.40 -41.03 -10.09
C ILE A 140 -7.23 -40.12 -10.52
N PRO A 141 -6.68 -40.16 -11.75
CA PRO A 141 -5.62 -39.25 -12.16
C PRO A 141 -6.06 -37.78 -12.13
N ASP A 142 -7.30 -37.50 -12.54
CA ASP A 142 -7.87 -36.14 -12.53
C ASP A 142 -8.18 -35.67 -11.10
N LEU A 143 -8.64 -36.55 -10.23
CA LEU A 143 -8.85 -36.26 -8.81
C LEU A 143 -7.52 -36.01 -8.09
N LEU A 144 -6.47 -36.79 -8.38
CA LEU A 144 -5.12 -36.59 -7.84
C LEU A 144 -4.46 -35.32 -8.42
N ALA A 145 -4.64 -35.05 -9.72
CA ALA A 145 -4.15 -33.81 -10.34
C ALA A 145 -4.86 -32.57 -9.78
N ASN A 146 -6.14 -32.65 -9.47
CA ASN A 146 -6.89 -31.57 -8.83
C ASN A 146 -6.55 -31.44 -7.35
N ALA A 147 -6.35 -32.53 -6.61
CA ALA A 147 -5.90 -32.52 -5.23
C ALA A 147 -4.49 -31.92 -5.07
N SER A 148 -3.61 -32.14 -6.06
CA SER A 148 -2.26 -31.53 -6.07
C SER A 148 -2.24 -30.04 -6.32
N ARG A 149 -3.36 -29.45 -6.80
CA ARG A 149 -3.51 -28.01 -7.06
C ARG A 149 -4.15 -27.23 -5.92
N VAL A 150 -4.63 -27.90 -4.87
CA VAL A 150 -5.26 -27.24 -3.72
C VAL A 150 -4.24 -27.14 -2.59
N SER A 151 -4.04 -25.94 -2.06
CA SER A 151 -3.27 -25.70 -0.84
C SER A 151 -4.17 -25.38 0.34
N THR A 152 -3.73 -25.74 1.55
CA THR A 152 -4.48 -25.51 2.80
C THR A 152 -3.64 -24.68 3.74
N ASP A 153 -4.22 -23.65 4.37
CA ASP A 153 -3.55 -22.86 5.40
C ASP A 153 -3.58 -23.54 6.78
N MET A 154 -2.89 -22.95 7.76
CA MET A 154 -2.86 -23.45 9.14
C MET A 154 -4.23 -23.46 9.85
N TYR A 155 -5.21 -22.77 9.29
CA TYR A 155 -6.58 -22.67 9.81
C TYR A 155 -7.56 -23.63 9.11
N GLY A 156 -7.06 -24.47 8.17
CA GLY A 156 -7.87 -25.41 7.42
C GLY A 156 -8.58 -24.84 6.19
N ASN A 157 -8.36 -23.58 5.83
CA ASN A 157 -8.92 -23.00 4.62
C ASN A 157 -8.18 -23.52 3.38
N THR A 158 -8.93 -23.91 2.37
CA THR A 158 -8.38 -24.43 1.11
C THR A 158 -8.30 -23.33 0.05
N TYR A 159 -7.27 -23.36 -0.80
CA TYR A 159 -7.06 -22.42 -1.90
C TYR A 159 -6.89 -23.16 -3.21
N PRO A 160 -7.61 -22.79 -4.29
CA PRO A 160 -7.55 -23.49 -5.58
C PRO A 160 -6.20 -23.41 -6.29
N GLU A 161 -5.35 -22.42 -5.99
CA GLU A 161 -4.04 -22.14 -6.60
C GLU A 161 -4.06 -22.04 -8.14
N GLY A 162 -5.22 -21.79 -8.75
CA GLY A 162 -5.39 -21.67 -10.20
C GLY A 162 -6.83 -21.89 -10.65
N GLY A 163 -6.97 -22.18 -11.94
CA GLY A 163 -8.26 -22.29 -12.61
C GLY A 163 -8.71 -20.97 -13.23
N LEU A 164 -9.58 -21.06 -14.24
CA LEU A 164 -10.06 -19.89 -14.99
C LEU A 164 -10.64 -18.78 -14.10
N PRO A 165 -11.47 -19.06 -13.07
CA PRO A 165 -12.01 -18.00 -12.22
C PRO A 165 -10.94 -17.26 -11.42
N ALA A 166 -9.87 -17.97 -10.97
CA ALA A 166 -8.77 -17.36 -10.23
C ALA A 166 -7.94 -16.41 -11.12
N TYR A 167 -7.62 -16.85 -12.35
CA TYR A 167 -6.88 -16.00 -13.29
C TYR A 167 -7.72 -14.84 -13.83
N LEU A 168 -9.02 -15.02 -14.00
CA LEU A 168 -9.94 -13.91 -14.32
C LEU A 168 -9.98 -12.88 -13.16
N CYS A 169 -9.96 -13.34 -11.91
CA CYS A 169 -9.87 -12.43 -10.77
C CYS A 169 -8.57 -11.62 -10.79
N VAL A 170 -7.43 -12.24 -11.14
CA VAL A 170 -6.14 -11.53 -11.30
C VAL A 170 -6.21 -10.51 -12.43
N LEU A 171 -6.79 -10.88 -13.60
CA LEU A 171 -6.99 -9.96 -14.73
C LEU A 171 -7.87 -8.77 -14.35
N GLY A 172 -9.00 -9.03 -13.68
CA GLY A 172 -9.88 -7.97 -13.19
C GLY A 172 -9.18 -7.05 -12.19
N SER A 173 -8.40 -7.63 -11.27
CA SER A 173 -7.60 -6.85 -10.31
C SER A 173 -6.50 -6.05 -11.00
N PHE A 174 -5.84 -6.59 -12.02
CA PHE A 174 -4.90 -5.86 -12.87
C PHE A 174 -5.56 -4.62 -13.51
N CYS A 175 -6.71 -4.78 -14.13
CA CYS A 175 -7.45 -3.67 -14.75
C CYS A 175 -7.93 -2.64 -13.71
N GLY A 176 -8.48 -3.10 -12.57
CA GLY A 176 -8.91 -2.21 -11.50
C GLY A 176 -7.75 -1.43 -10.89
N LEU A 177 -6.60 -2.08 -10.67
CA LEU A 177 -5.39 -1.42 -10.17
C LEU A 177 -4.74 -0.52 -11.22
N MET A 178 -4.87 -0.82 -12.53
CA MET A 178 -4.42 0.05 -13.59
C MET A 178 -5.18 1.38 -13.59
N ALA A 179 -6.50 1.37 -13.41
CA ALA A 179 -7.30 2.57 -13.27
C ALA A 179 -6.98 3.32 -11.97
N ALA A 180 -7.01 2.63 -10.81
CA ALA A 180 -6.86 3.27 -9.50
C ALA A 180 -5.43 3.78 -9.21
N LEU A 181 -4.42 2.89 -9.31
CA LEU A 181 -3.02 3.27 -9.06
C LEU A 181 -2.38 4.01 -10.24
N GLY A 182 -2.85 3.76 -11.47
CA GLY A 182 -2.44 4.54 -12.64
C GLY A 182 -2.79 6.01 -12.44
N MET A 183 -4.00 6.30 -11.96
CA MET A 183 -4.41 7.65 -11.61
C MET A 183 -3.57 8.24 -10.49
N MET A 184 -3.27 7.48 -9.44
CA MET A 184 -2.39 7.93 -8.35
C MET A 184 -0.99 8.32 -8.86
N ASN A 185 -0.42 7.57 -9.81
CA ASN A 185 0.87 7.90 -10.42
C ASN A 185 0.80 9.09 -11.40
N THR A 186 -0.40 9.58 -11.73
CA THR A 186 -0.64 10.71 -12.65
C THR A 186 -0.82 12.04 -11.91
N LEU A 187 -0.85 12.02 -10.56
CA LEU A 187 -1.06 13.20 -9.72
C LEU A 187 -0.12 14.36 -10.09
N GLY A 188 1.18 14.07 -10.28
CA GLY A 188 2.18 15.08 -10.64
C GLY A 188 1.90 15.74 -11.99
N THR A 189 1.39 15.00 -12.98
CA THR A 189 1.03 15.55 -14.30
C THR A 189 -0.14 16.52 -14.20
N TYR A 190 -1.18 16.17 -13.44
CA TYR A 190 -2.30 17.07 -13.17
C TYR A 190 -1.87 18.28 -12.36
N GLN A 191 -1.05 18.10 -11.33
CA GLN A 191 -0.53 19.20 -10.51
C GLN A 191 0.24 20.21 -11.35
N SER A 192 1.15 19.74 -12.19
CA SER A 192 1.94 20.59 -13.08
C SER A 192 1.05 21.38 -14.06
N TYR A 193 0.05 20.72 -14.65
CA TYR A 193 -0.87 21.39 -15.57
C TYR A 193 -1.75 22.44 -14.87
N LEU A 194 -2.37 22.08 -13.74
CA LEU A 194 -3.27 22.99 -13.01
C LEU A 194 -2.56 24.22 -12.46
N SER A 195 -1.30 24.08 -12.02
CA SER A 195 -0.50 25.19 -11.50
C SER A 195 -0.16 26.25 -12.55
N THR A 196 -0.10 25.85 -13.82
CA THR A 196 0.22 26.76 -14.94
C THR A 196 -1.01 27.28 -15.66
N HIS A 197 -2.19 26.66 -15.49
CA HIS A 197 -3.42 26.99 -16.23
C HIS A 197 -4.54 27.45 -15.30
N GLN A 198 -5.44 26.53 -14.87
CA GLN A 198 -6.67 26.89 -14.16
C GLN A 198 -6.41 27.52 -12.78
N LEU A 199 -5.42 27.02 -12.05
CA LEU A 199 -5.11 27.44 -10.68
C LEU A 199 -3.82 28.29 -10.58
N ARG A 200 -3.44 28.97 -11.67
CA ARG A 200 -2.22 29.80 -11.73
C ARG A 200 -2.16 30.91 -10.67
N THR A 201 -3.31 31.37 -10.16
CA THR A 201 -3.41 32.37 -9.10
C THR A 201 -3.36 31.79 -7.69
N SER A 202 -3.48 30.46 -7.57
CA SER A 202 -3.44 29.76 -6.29
C SER A 202 -2.00 29.47 -5.86
N SER A 203 -1.74 29.48 -4.55
CA SER A 203 -0.41 29.11 -4.05
C SER A 203 -0.10 27.64 -4.35
N PRO A 204 1.18 27.29 -4.59
CA PRO A 204 1.58 25.89 -4.80
C PRO A 204 1.17 24.96 -3.65
N SER A 205 1.17 25.48 -2.42
CA SER A 205 0.72 24.74 -1.24
C SER A 205 -0.79 24.44 -1.30
N ALA A 206 -1.61 25.40 -1.72
CA ALA A 206 -3.05 25.18 -1.88
C ALA A 206 -3.32 24.09 -2.93
N ILE A 207 -2.66 24.17 -4.09
CA ILE A 207 -2.79 23.15 -5.14
C ILE A 207 -2.35 21.76 -4.62
N GLY A 208 -1.28 21.71 -3.83
CA GLY A 208 -0.79 20.48 -3.20
C GLY A 208 -1.82 19.78 -2.30
N TRP A 209 -2.72 20.54 -1.65
CA TRP A 209 -3.78 19.96 -0.83
C TRP A 209 -4.80 19.13 -1.63
N ILE A 210 -5.08 19.48 -2.89
CA ILE A 210 -5.98 18.70 -3.75
C ILE A 210 -5.46 17.27 -3.89
N PHE A 211 -4.17 17.16 -4.18
CA PHE A 211 -3.49 15.87 -4.40
C PHE A 211 -3.20 15.13 -3.08
N GLY A 212 -2.91 15.88 -2.01
CA GLY A 212 -2.75 15.32 -0.66
C GLY A 212 -4.04 14.70 -0.14
N VAL A 213 -5.18 15.35 -0.31
CA VAL A 213 -6.51 14.82 0.06
C VAL A 213 -6.85 13.58 -0.77
N TYR A 214 -6.55 13.59 -2.08
CA TYR A 214 -6.71 12.39 -2.91
C TYR A 214 -5.91 11.20 -2.37
N ALA A 215 -4.60 11.37 -2.14
CA ALA A 215 -3.74 10.31 -1.65
C ALA A 215 -4.17 9.82 -0.26
N PHE A 216 -4.52 10.73 0.63
CA PHE A 216 -5.03 10.42 1.97
C PHE A 216 -6.30 9.58 1.90
N LEU A 217 -7.33 10.03 1.17
CA LEU A 217 -8.61 9.33 1.09
C LEU A 217 -8.51 8.00 0.34
N SER A 218 -7.59 7.87 -0.62
CA SER A 218 -7.34 6.61 -1.33
C SER A 218 -6.94 5.47 -0.39
N PHE A 219 -6.31 5.77 0.74
CA PHE A 219 -5.91 4.80 1.75
C PHE A 219 -6.80 4.84 3.00
N PHE A 220 -7.15 6.04 3.51
CA PHE A 220 -7.90 6.21 4.75
C PHE A 220 -9.31 5.59 4.68
N ALA A 221 -10.01 5.76 3.56
CA ALA A 221 -11.35 5.19 3.40
C ALA A 221 -11.36 3.64 3.43
N GLY A 222 -10.20 3.02 3.21
CA GLY A 222 -9.99 1.58 3.40
C GLY A 222 -10.43 1.09 4.77
N LEU A 223 -10.33 1.93 5.81
CA LEU A 223 -10.76 1.62 7.18
C LEU A 223 -12.16 1.01 7.24
N GLN A 224 -13.09 1.59 6.48
CA GLN A 224 -14.46 1.10 6.40
C GLN A 224 -14.64 0.07 5.26
N ILE A 225 -13.89 0.22 4.16
CA ILE A 225 -14.01 -0.63 2.97
C ILE A 225 -13.55 -2.06 3.26
N GLY A 226 -12.49 -2.25 4.05
CA GLY A 226 -11.96 -3.58 4.38
C GLY A 226 -12.95 -4.49 5.09
N PRO A 227 -13.54 -4.08 6.23
CA PRO A 227 -14.58 -4.86 6.89
C PRO A 227 -15.82 -5.11 6.02
N VAL A 228 -16.23 -4.12 5.21
CA VAL A 228 -17.34 -4.29 4.27
C VAL A 228 -17.00 -5.31 3.18
N PHE A 229 -15.76 -5.32 2.69
CA PHE A 229 -15.27 -6.33 1.75
C PHE A 229 -15.34 -7.74 2.36
N ASP A 230 -14.87 -7.92 3.61
CA ASP A 230 -14.89 -9.21 4.30
C ASP A 230 -16.31 -9.72 4.56
N ALA A 231 -17.28 -8.79 4.75
CA ALA A 231 -18.68 -9.12 4.99
C ALA A 231 -19.48 -9.37 3.70
N LEU A 232 -19.38 -8.47 2.71
CA LEU A 232 -20.26 -8.44 1.53
C LEU A 232 -19.55 -8.84 0.23
N GLY A 233 -18.21 -8.94 0.27
CA GLY A 233 -17.38 -9.20 -0.92
C GLY A 233 -17.10 -7.95 -1.77
N PRO A 234 -16.42 -8.09 -2.93
CA PRO A 234 -15.91 -6.98 -3.73
C PRO A 234 -16.95 -6.27 -4.59
N ARG A 235 -18.04 -6.95 -4.96
CA ARG A 235 -18.89 -6.55 -6.09
C ARG A 235 -19.45 -5.14 -5.98
N TYR A 236 -20.10 -4.82 -4.86
CA TYR A 236 -20.71 -3.49 -4.65
C TYR A 236 -19.66 -2.40 -4.44
N LEU A 237 -18.55 -2.74 -3.82
CA LEU A 237 -17.45 -1.80 -3.57
C LEU A 237 -16.79 -1.36 -4.87
N ILE A 238 -16.45 -2.33 -5.74
CA ILE A 238 -15.83 -2.04 -7.04
C ILE A 238 -16.80 -1.29 -7.95
N LEU A 239 -18.10 -1.64 -7.95
CA LEU A 239 -19.09 -0.91 -8.72
C LEU A 239 -19.20 0.56 -8.28
N ALA A 240 -19.34 0.79 -6.97
CA ALA A 240 -19.40 2.15 -6.42
C ALA A 240 -18.10 2.93 -6.71
N GLY A 241 -16.93 2.27 -6.53
CA GLY A 241 -15.63 2.86 -6.84
C GLY A 241 -15.49 3.22 -8.31
N SER A 242 -15.99 2.37 -9.23
CA SER A 242 -16.00 2.64 -10.66
C SER A 242 -16.83 3.87 -11.00
N VAL A 243 -18.03 3.99 -10.40
CA VAL A 243 -18.89 5.17 -10.61
C VAL A 243 -18.21 6.44 -10.10
N PHE A 244 -17.61 6.40 -8.90
CA PHE A 244 -16.95 7.56 -8.31
C PHE A 244 -15.72 8.00 -9.13
N LEU A 245 -14.89 7.05 -9.56
CA LEU A 245 -13.69 7.37 -10.33
C LEU A 245 -14.04 7.92 -11.71
N LEU A 246 -14.99 7.30 -12.42
CA LEU A 246 -15.46 7.79 -13.71
C LEU A 246 -16.11 9.16 -13.61
N LEU A 247 -16.96 9.37 -12.60
CA LEU A 247 -17.62 10.65 -12.38
C LEU A 247 -16.60 11.74 -12.06
N SER A 248 -15.57 11.43 -11.28
CA SER A 248 -14.44 12.33 -11.00
C SER A 248 -13.79 12.78 -12.30
N HIS A 249 -13.38 11.86 -13.19
CA HIS A 249 -12.73 12.22 -14.46
C HIS A 249 -13.63 13.02 -15.41
N LEU A 250 -14.92 12.70 -15.48
CA LEU A 250 -15.88 13.42 -16.33
C LEU A 250 -16.12 14.84 -15.83
N LEU A 251 -16.28 15.02 -14.50
CA LEU A 251 -16.52 16.31 -13.89
C LEU A 251 -15.26 17.19 -13.86
N LEU A 252 -14.06 16.60 -13.88
CA LEU A 252 -12.81 17.34 -13.87
C LEU A 252 -12.72 18.35 -15.02
N GLY A 253 -13.26 17.98 -16.18
CA GLY A 253 -13.27 18.82 -17.38
C GLY A 253 -14.13 20.07 -17.29
N VAL A 254 -14.98 20.22 -16.26
CA VAL A 254 -15.82 21.40 -16.02
C VAL A 254 -15.39 22.18 -14.77
N CYS A 255 -14.36 21.71 -14.06
CA CYS A 255 -13.82 22.38 -12.88
C CYS A 255 -13.05 23.64 -13.26
N THR A 256 -13.32 24.75 -12.56
CA THR A 256 -12.67 26.05 -12.76
C THR A 256 -12.06 26.60 -11.48
N GLU A 257 -12.71 26.37 -10.33
CA GLU A 257 -12.31 26.90 -9.04
C GLU A 257 -11.56 25.84 -8.20
N PHE A 258 -10.72 26.31 -7.27
CA PHE A 258 -9.96 25.44 -6.35
C PHE A 258 -10.82 24.39 -5.64
N TRP A 259 -11.96 24.78 -5.09
CA TRP A 259 -12.83 23.88 -4.34
C TRP A 259 -13.53 22.85 -5.24
N HIS A 260 -13.75 23.14 -6.55
CA HIS A 260 -14.23 22.14 -7.51
C HIS A 260 -13.21 21.02 -7.66
N PHE A 261 -11.93 21.35 -7.85
CA PHE A 261 -10.86 20.35 -7.95
C PHE A 261 -10.68 19.59 -6.65
N LEU A 262 -10.76 20.24 -5.49
CA LEU A 262 -10.64 19.58 -4.20
C LEU A 262 -11.75 18.54 -4.01
N LEU A 263 -13.01 18.85 -4.32
CA LEU A 263 -14.13 17.94 -4.16
C LEU A 263 -14.14 16.85 -5.24
N VAL A 264 -13.95 17.22 -6.50
CA VAL A 264 -14.06 16.29 -7.63
C VAL A 264 -12.83 15.38 -7.71
N PHE A 265 -11.63 15.96 -7.70
CA PHE A 265 -10.40 15.17 -7.78
C PHE A 265 -10.03 14.59 -6.42
N GLY A 266 -9.89 15.45 -5.41
CA GLY A 266 -9.43 15.05 -4.08
C GLY A 266 -10.37 14.07 -3.40
N VAL A 267 -11.63 14.46 -3.22
CA VAL A 267 -12.58 13.66 -2.44
C VAL A 267 -13.18 12.53 -3.28
N LEU A 268 -13.84 12.84 -4.38
CA LEU A 268 -14.56 11.86 -5.17
C LEU A 268 -13.60 10.86 -5.83
N GLY A 269 -12.50 11.35 -6.43
CA GLY A 269 -11.46 10.53 -7.02
C GLY A 269 -10.74 9.65 -6.00
N GLY A 270 -10.37 10.22 -4.83
CA GLY A 270 -9.71 9.49 -3.75
C GLY A 270 -10.58 8.36 -3.17
N LEU A 271 -11.86 8.64 -2.91
CA LEU A 271 -12.82 7.61 -2.46
C LEU A 271 -13.03 6.53 -3.53
N GLY A 272 -13.17 6.92 -4.81
CA GLY A 272 -13.28 5.99 -5.94
C GLY A 272 -12.08 5.05 -6.02
N THR A 273 -10.88 5.61 -5.91
CA THR A 273 -9.63 4.84 -5.88
C THR A 273 -9.59 3.85 -4.72
N SER A 274 -9.95 4.27 -3.50
CA SER A 274 -9.97 3.41 -2.31
C SER A 274 -10.91 2.21 -2.46
N LEU A 275 -12.11 2.45 -3.01
CA LEU A 275 -13.14 1.44 -3.25
C LEU A 275 -12.73 0.39 -4.29
N ILE A 276 -11.77 0.70 -5.16
CA ILE A 276 -11.22 -0.24 -6.15
C ILE A 276 -9.95 -0.89 -5.63
N PHE A 277 -9.02 -0.10 -5.06
CA PHE A 277 -7.70 -0.52 -4.64
C PHE A 277 -7.73 -1.66 -3.61
N SER A 278 -8.41 -1.44 -2.47
CA SER A 278 -8.44 -2.41 -1.37
C SER A 278 -9.10 -3.74 -1.77
N PRO A 279 -10.30 -3.77 -2.39
CA PRO A 279 -10.93 -5.01 -2.81
C PRO A 279 -10.17 -5.76 -3.90
N SER A 280 -9.48 -5.05 -4.81
CA SER A 280 -8.68 -5.68 -5.88
C SER A 280 -7.54 -6.53 -5.32
N PHE A 281 -6.80 -6.03 -4.33
CA PHE A 281 -5.75 -6.81 -3.67
C PHE A 281 -6.34 -7.93 -2.79
N ALA A 282 -7.38 -7.63 -2.03
CA ALA A 282 -7.98 -8.59 -1.13
C ALA A 282 -8.60 -9.79 -1.87
N ALA A 283 -9.23 -9.57 -3.01
CA ALA A 283 -9.85 -10.62 -3.81
C ALA A 283 -8.82 -11.65 -4.32
N VAL A 284 -7.63 -11.22 -4.77
CA VAL A 284 -6.55 -12.13 -5.20
C VAL A 284 -6.12 -13.05 -4.06
N GLY A 285 -6.06 -12.52 -2.83
CA GLY A 285 -5.71 -13.28 -1.63
C GLY A 285 -6.65 -14.43 -1.30
N HIS A 286 -7.89 -14.41 -1.80
CA HIS A 286 -8.87 -15.50 -1.60
C HIS A 286 -8.63 -16.73 -2.50
N TRP A 287 -7.87 -16.57 -3.60
CA TRP A 287 -7.66 -17.63 -4.59
C TRP A 287 -6.31 -18.31 -4.46
N PHE A 288 -5.28 -17.61 -3.95
CA PHE A 288 -3.90 -18.05 -3.94
C PHE A 288 -3.29 -17.98 -2.53
N LEU A 289 -2.60 -19.05 -2.10
CA LEU A 289 -1.81 -19.11 -0.89
C LEU A 289 -0.32 -19.29 -1.21
N ARG A 290 0.03 -20.33 -1.98
CA ARG A 290 1.43 -20.65 -2.35
C ARG A 290 1.98 -19.66 -3.38
N ARG A 291 1.14 -19.22 -4.34
CA ARG A 291 1.50 -18.27 -5.41
C ARG A 291 0.94 -16.87 -5.14
N ARG A 292 0.64 -16.55 -3.87
CA ARG A 292 0.02 -15.26 -3.52
C ARG A 292 0.90 -14.10 -3.92
N GLY A 293 2.23 -14.14 -3.66
CA GLY A 293 3.18 -13.11 -4.03
C GLY A 293 3.22 -12.86 -5.53
N GLN A 294 3.35 -13.93 -6.32
CA GLN A 294 3.38 -13.84 -7.79
C GLN A 294 2.09 -13.26 -8.36
N MET A 295 0.93 -13.74 -7.93
CA MET A 295 -0.36 -13.32 -8.49
C MET A 295 -0.77 -11.91 -8.04
N THR A 296 -0.48 -11.55 -6.80
CA THR A 296 -0.65 -10.18 -6.30
C THR A 296 0.28 -9.20 -7.03
N GLY A 297 1.53 -9.62 -7.25
CA GLY A 297 2.49 -8.85 -8.04
C GLY A 297 2.02 -8.63 -9.48
N LEU A 298 1.51 -9.68 -10.14
CA LEU A 298 0.97 -9.59 -11.51
C LEU A 298 -0.22 -8.63 -11.58
N ALA A 299 -1.15 -8.71 -10.61
CA ALA A 299 -2.25 -7.75 -10.52
C ALA A 299 -1.75 -6.31 -10.32
N ALA A 300 -0.73 -6.12 -9.46
CA ALA A 300 -0.17 -4.82 -9.15
C ALA A 300 0.56 -4.17 -10.34
N VAL A 301 1.12 -4.96 -11.28
CA VAL A 301 1.77 -4.42 -12.52
C VAL A 301 0.83 -3.48 -13.28
N GLY A 302 -0.49 -3.74 -13.25
CA GLY A 302 -1.48 -2.85 -13.84
C GLY A 302 -1.30 -1.40 -13.41
N GLY A 303 -1.10 -1.14 -12.11
CA GLY A 303 -0.89 0.21 -11.59
C GLY A 303 0.36 0.91 -12.13
N SER A 304 1.48 0.19 -12.31
CA SER A 304 2.68 0.76 -12.94
C SER A 304 2.47 1.02 -14.42
N LEU A 305 1.78 0.12 -15.13
CA LEU A 305 1.46 0.33 -16.54
C LEU A 305 0.55 1.56 -16.72
N GLY A 306 -0.46 1.73 -15.85
CA GLY A 306 -1.26 2.95 -15.79
C GLY A 306 -0.43 4.19 -15.52
N GLY A 307 0.56 4.10 -14.61
CA GLY A 307 1.52 5.17 -14.29
C GLY A 307 2.49 5.52 -15.41
N ILE A 308 2.60 4.70 -16.46
CA ILE A 308 3.31 5.02 -17.70
C ILE A 308 2.32 5.62 -18.72
N VAL A 309 1.24 4.90 -18.99
CA VAL A 309 0.31 5.21 -20.09
C VAL A 309 -0.43 6.52 -19.85
N PHE A 310 -1.01 6.73 -18.65
CA PHE A 310 -1.85 7.90 -18.39
C PHE A 310 -1.06 9.23 -18.40
N PRO A 311 0.09 9.36 -17.67
CA PRO A 311 0.86 10.61 -17.73
C PRO A 311 1.35 10.95 -19.15
N LEU A 312 1.89 9.97 -19.88
CA LEU A 312 2.38 10.19 -21.24
C LEU A 312 1.23 10.54 -22.20
N SER A 313 0.07 9.89 -22.07
CA SER A 313 -1.11 10.23 -22.85
C SER A 313 -1.60 11.65 -22.56
N LEU A 314 -1.69 12.05 -21.29
CA LEU A 314 -2.12 13.40 -20.91
C LEU A 314 -1.16 14.47 -21.38
N GLN A 315 0.16 14.27 -21.28
CA GLN A 315 1.17 15.19 -21.83
C GLN A 315 1.00 15.40 -23.34
N ALA A 316 0.64 14.35 -24.08
CA ALA A 316 0.39 14.44 -25.51
C ALA A 316 -0.99 15.05 -25.86
N LEU A 317 -1.99 14.83 -25.02
CA LEU A 317 -3.38 15.24 -25.28
C LEU A 317 -3.67 16.68 -24.82
N PHE A 318 -3.11 17.13 -23.70
CA PHE A 318 -3.35 18.48 -23.18
C PHE A 318 -3.12 19.58 -24.21
N PRO A 319 -2.00 19.63 -24.95
CA PRO A 319 -1.79 20.67 -25.96
C PRO A 319 -2.66 20.50 -27.22
N ARG A 320 -3.14 19.26 -27.52
CA ARG A 320 -3.86 18.96 -28.77
C ARG A 320 -5.36 19.16 -28.65
N ILE A 321 -5.99 18.68 -27.58
CA ILE A 321 -7.44 18.66 -27.40
C ILE A 321 -7.90 19.39 -26.13
N GLY A 322 -6.97 19.97 -25.39
CA GLY A 322 -7.24 20.69 -24.15
C GLY A 322 -7.56 19.78 -22.95
N PHE A 323 -7.65 20.40 -21.77
CA PHE A 323 -7.80 19.69 -20.49
C PHE A 323 -9.08 18.86 -20.42
N ALA A 324 -10.23 19.47 -20.75
CA ALA A 324 -11.54 18.83 -20.59
C ALA A 324 -11.71 17.56 -21.44
N TRP A 325 -11.22 17.58 -22.68
CA TRP A 325 -11.30 16.40 -23.54
C TRP A 325 -10.25 15.36 -23.17
N SER A 326 -9.07 15.77 -22.71
CA SER A 326 -8.03 14.84 -22.25
C SER A 326 -8.50 14.03 -21.04
N THR A 327 -9.17 14.65 -20.07
CA THR A 327 -9.74 13.95 -18.90
C THR A 327 -10.86 12.99 -19.30
N ARG A 328 -11.68 13.34 -20.31
CA ARG A 328 -12.73 12.44 -20.85
C ARG A 328 -12.14 11.24 -21.58
N VAL A 329 -11.03 11.42 -22.30
CA VAL A 329 -10.32 10.28 -22.94
C VAL A 329 -9.80 9.31 -21.86
N VAL A 330 -9.21 9.82 -20.76
CA VAL A 330 -8.81 8.99 -19.63
C VAL A 330 -10.03 8.29 -19.01
N ALA A 331 -11.15 9.01 -18.82
CA ALA A 331 -12.41 8.42 -18.35
C ALA A 331 -12.89 7.25 -19.22
N LEU A 332 -12.76 7.36 -20.55
CA LEU A 332 -13.14 6.28 -21.48
C LEU A 332 -12.21 5.07 -21.33
N CYS A 333 -10.90 5.29 -21.18
CA CYS A 333 -9.94 4.21 -20.91
C CYS A 333 -10.27 3.51 -19.59
N ASP A 334 -10.53 4.29 -18.53
CA ASP A 334 -10.91 3.76 -17.23
C ASP A 334 -12.24 3.01 -17.28
N LEU A 335 -13.22 3.49 -18.05
CA LEU A 335 -14.51 2.79 -18.24
C LEU A 335 -14.27 1.35 -18.74
N ILE A 336 -13.43 1.18 -19.78
CA ILE A 336 -13.12 -0.15 -20.34
C ILE A 336 -12.44 -1.03 -19.27
N LEU A 337 -11.43 -0.50 -18.57
CA LEU A 337 -10.71 -1.23 -17.52
C LEU A 337 -11.65 -1.63 -16.37
N LEU A 338 -12.51 -0.71 -15.94
CA LEU A 338 -13.44 -0.92 -14.84
C LEU A 338 -14.59 -1.87 -15.19
N ILE A 339 -15.03 -1.93 -16.44
CA ILE A 339 -15.97 -2.98 -16.92
C ILE A 339 -15.33 -4.34 -16.72
N VAL A 340 -14.08 -4.53 -17.17
CA VAL A 340 -13.35 -5.81 -16.98
C VAL A 340 -13.17 -6.12 -15.48
N ALA A 341 -12.83 -5.13 -14.67
CA ALA A 341 -12.70 -5.30 -13.22
C ALA A 341 -14.02 -5.78 -12.58
N ASN A 342 -15.13 -5.12 -12.88
CA ASN A 342 -16.46 -5.48 -12.34
C ASN A 342 -16.93 -6.87 -12.75
N LEU A 343 -16.62 -7.32 -13.97
CA LEU A 343 -17.00 -8.63 -14.46
C LEU A 343 -16.14 -9.75 -13.88
N CYS A 344 -14.85 -9.49 -13.68
CA CYS A 344 -13.86 -10.52 -13.38
C CYS A 344 -13.52 -10.64 -11.90
N ILE A 345 -13.56 -9.55 -11.10
CA ILE A 345 -13.20 -9.62 -9.68
C ILE A 345 -14.33 -10.29 -8.88
N ARG A 346 -14.00 -11.44 -8.30
CA ARG A 346 -14.94 -12.20 -7.47
C ARG A 346 -14.25 -12.72 -6.21
N SER A 347 -14.93 -12.60 -5.07
CA SER A 347 -14.55 -13.32 -3.86
C SER A 347 -14.94 -14.79 -3.96
N ARG A 348 -14.10 -15.67 -3.43
CA ARG A 348 -14.41 -17.09 -3.26
C ARG A 348 -15.23 -17.35 -2.00
N LEU A 349 -15.03 -16.52 -0.98
CA LEU A 349 -15.71 -16.69 0.29
C LEU A 349 -17.17 -16.25 0.17
N PRO A 350 -18.12 -17.01 0.77
CA PRO A 350 -19.52 -16.61 0.79
C PRO A 350 -19.72 -15.34 1.60
N PRO A 351 -20.63 -14.45 1.20
CA PRO A 351 -20.99 -13.28 1.98
C PRO A 351 -21.48 -13.68 3.38
N LYS A 352 -21.03 -12.95 4.40
CA LYS A 352 -21.51 -13.11 5.77
C LYS A 352 -22.72 -12.20 5.99
N LYS A 353 -23.60 -12.55 6.95
CA LYS A 353 -24.66 -11.61 7.36
C LYS A 353 -23.98 -10.35 7.90
N ALA A 354 -24.36 -9.19 7.38
CA ALA A 354 -23.89 -7.90 7.85
C ALA A 354 -24.32 -7.73 9.32
N SER A 355 -23.35 -7.70 10.23
CA SER A 355 -23.55 -7.37 11.65
C SER A 355 -22.63 -6.21 12.02
N ARG A 356 -22.93 -5.51 13.09
CA ARG A 356 -22.11 -4.39 13.59
C ARG A 356 -20.66 -4.83 13.78
N ASP A 357 -20.45 -6.01 14.34
CA ASP A 357 -19.12 -6.56 14.63
C ASP A 357 -18.33 -6.93 13.37
N ASN A 358 -19.02 -7.22 12.25
CA ASN A 358 -18.39 -7.61 11.00
C ASN A 358 -18.07 -6.42 10.07
N ILE A 359 -18.75 -5.28 10.24
CA ILE A 359 -18.64 -4.12 9.34
C ILE A 359 -17.75 -3.03 9.95
N LEU A 360 -17.64 -2.95 11.29
CA LEU A 360 -16.84 -1.92 11.94
C LEU A 360 -15.35 -2.27 11.97
N PRO A 361 -14.47 -1.27 11.91
CA PRO A 361 -13.03 -1.44 12.13
C PRO A 361 -12.74 -2.00 13.52
N ASP A 362 -11.73 -2.86 13.62
CA ASP A 362 -11.27 -3.41 14.89
C ASP A 362 -9.80 -3.03 15.15
N PHE A 363 -9.60 -2.02 15.99
CA PHE A 363 -8.25 -1.56 16.37
C PHE A 363 -7.52 -2.51 17.35
N ARG A 364 -8.19 -3.55 17.87
CA ARG A 364 -7.57 -4.55 18.74
C ARG A 364 -6.50 -5.37 18.00
N ILE A 365 -6.53 -5.37 16.66
CA ILE A 365 -5.52 -6.00 15.81
C ILE A 365 -4.09 -5.49 16.11
N PHE A 366 -3.95 -4.23 16.50
CA PHE A 366 -2.65 -3.64 16.88
C PHE A 366 -2.06 -4.18 18.19
N ARG A 367 -2.80 -5.02 18.94
CA ARG A 367 -2.26 -5.75 20.09
C ARG A 367 -1.28 -6.85 19.68
N ASP A 368 -1.35 -7.33 18.43
CA ASP A 368 -0.33 -8.19 17.85
C ASP A 368 0.90 -7.34 17.48
N PRO A 369 2.05 -7.54 18.17
CA PRO A 369 3.24 -6.74 17.94
C PRO A 369 3.82 -6.97 16.53
N VAL A 370 3.63 -8.16 15.93
CA VAL A 370 4.10 -8.43 14.57
C VAL A 370 3.31 -7.62 13.56
N PHE A 371 1.99 -7.56 13.73
CA PHE A 371 1.14 -6.73 12.88
C PHE A 371 1.41 -5.23 13.08
N ALA A 372 1.58 -4.78 14.32
CA ALA A 372 1.86 -3.37 14.63
C ALA A 372 3.20 -2.91 14.01
N LEU A 373 4.27 -3.71 14.17
CA LEU A 373 5.58 -3.42 13.55
C LEU A 373 5.53 -3.50 12.03
N THR A 374 4.79 -4.44 11.46
CA THR A 374 4.59 -4.53 10.01
C THR A 374 3.88 -3.28 9.49
N THR A 375 2.81 -2.84 10.16
CA THR A 375 2.07 -1.62 9.78
C THR A 375 2.95 -0.37 9.89
N LEU A 376 3.74 -0.25 10.95
CA LEU A 376 4.70 0.85 11.13
C LEU A 376 5.77 0.84 10.04
N GLY A 377 6.24 -0.35 9.65
CA GLY A 377 7.17 -0.50 8.54
C GLY A 377 6.58 -0.06 7.20
N VAL A 378 5.33 -0.42 6.91
CA VAL A 378 4.62 0.03 5.71
C VAL A 378 4.40 1.55 5.74
N PHE A 379 4.09 2.13 6.91
CA PHE A 379 4.00 3.58 7.06
C PHE A 379 5.30 4.26 6.62
N PHE A 380 6.45 3.79 7.08
CA PHE A 380 7.74 4.37 6.68
C PHE A 380 8.09 4.12 5.21
N ILE A 381 7.70 2.97 4.61
CA ILE A 381 7.86 2.72 3.17
C ILE A 381 7.12 3.80 2.37
N GLU A 382 5.84 3.98 2.65
CA GLU A 382 5.00 4.92 1.90
C GLU A 382 5.37 6.38 2.20
N TRP A 383 5.83 6.68 3.41
CA TRP A 383 6.33 8.00 3.77
C TRP A 383 7.56 8.40 2.94
N GLY A 384 8.46 7.44 2.68
CA GLY A 384 9.61 7.63 1.79
C GLY A 384 9.27 7.56 0.30
N LEU A 385 8.23 6.79 -0.10
CA LEU A 385 7.89 6.51 -1.49
C LEU A 385 7.42 7.74 -2.26
N PHE A 386 6.53 8.54 -1.65
CA PHE A 386 5.94 9.70 -2.32
C PHE A 386 6.93 10.83 -2.58
N ILE A 387 8.08 10.84 -1.93
CA ILE A 387 9.11 11.87 -2.09
C ILE A 387 9.76 11.82 -3.47
N PRO A 388 10.38 10.71 -3.91
CA PRO A 388 10.90 10.61 -5.28
C PRO A 388 9.82 10.77 -6.34
N LEU A 389 8.61 10.22 -6.11
CA LEU A 389 7.50 10.35 -7.05
C LEU A 389 7.09 11.81 -7.29
N ALA A 390 7.17 12.66 -6.26
CA ALA A 390 6.82 14.08 -6.35
C ALA A 390 7.97 14.96 -6.87
N TYR A 391 9.22 14.63 -6.49
CA TYR A 391 10.34 15.57 -6.66
C TYR A 391 11.37 15.16 -7.71
N ILE A 392 11.32 13.93 -8.27
CA ILE A 392 12.34 13.46 -9.22
C ILE A 392 12.42 14.35 -10.49
N SER A 393 11.28 14.79 -11.01
CA SER A 393 11.25 15.66 -12.17
C SER A 393 11.81 17.06 -11.85
N SER A 394 11.45 17.64 -10.71
CA SER A 394 11.97 18.93 -10.25
C SER A 394 13.46 18.87 -9.94
N TYR A 395 13.91 17.78 -9.31
CA TYR A 395 15.33 17.51 -9.08
C TYR A 395 16.12 17.46 -10.39
N SER A 396 15.61 16.70 -11.36
CA SER A 396 16.25 16.56 -12.67
C SER A 396 16.36 17.90 -13.42
N LEU A 397 15.29 18.71 -13.40
CA LEU A 397 15.30 20.06 -13.99
C LEU A 397 16.32 20.96 -13.32
N ALA A 398 16.39 20.97 -11.98
CA ALA A 398 17.32 21.78 -11.22
C ALA A 398 18.79 21.43 -11.50
N HIS A 399 19.07 20.15 -11.87
CA HIS A 399 20.40 19.65 -12.20
C HIS A 399 20.67 19.60 -13.72
N GLY A 400 20.02 20.43 -14.51
CA GLY A 400 20.34 20.66 -15.93
C GLY A 400 19.92 19.55 -16.90
N VAL A 401 19.09 18.58 -16.44
CA VAL A 401 18.50 17.58 -17.34
C VAL A 401 17.50 18.27 -18.25
N SER A 402 17.46 17.87 -19.54
CA SER A 402 16.49 18.45 -20.49
C SER A 402 15.05 18.29 -19.99
N GLU A 403 14.21 19.28 -20.26
CA GLU A 403 12.81 19.31 -19.78
C GLU A 403 12.05 18.04 -20.19
N ALA A 404 12.19 17.61 -21.44
CA ALA A 404 11.55 16.41 -21.94
C ALA A 404 11.94 15.15 -21.14
N LEU A 405 13.23 14.97 -20.84
CA LEU A 405 13.73 13.81 -20.10
C LEU A 405 13.35 13.90 -18.61
N SER A 406 13.36 15.10 -18.03
CA SER A 406 12.96 15.33 -16.62
C SER A 406 11.51 14.90 -16.37
N TYR A 407 10.59 15.21 -17.26
CA TYR A 407 9.21 14.73 -17.15
C TYR A 407 9.06 13.23 -17.42
N GLN A 408 9.97 12.64 -18.21
CA GLN A 408 9.98 11.20 -18.46
C GLN A 408 10.57 10.37 -17.30
N MET A 409 11.28 11.00 -16.35
CA MET A 409 11.87 10.27 -15.19
C MET A 409 10.83 9.48 -14.39
N LEU A 410 9.62 10.02 -14.23
CA LEU A 410 8.53 9.31 -13.57
C LEU A 410 8.06 8.08 -14.38
N ALA A 411 8.03 8.16 -15.71
CA ALA A 411 7.72 7.02 -16.55
C ALA A 411 8.83 5.96 -16.46
N ILE A 412 10.10 6.36 -16.47
CA ILE A 412 11.26 5.46 -16.28
C ILE A 412 11.18 4.75 -14.93
N LEU A 413 10.85 5.46 -13.85
CA LEU A 413 10.62 4.89 -12.52
C LEU A 413 9.49 3.84 -12.56
N ASN A 414 8.37 4.13 -13.23
CA ASN A 414 7.26 3.19 -13.37
C ASN A 414 7.61 1.97 -14.24
N VAL A 415 8.51 2.09 -15.23
CA VAL A 415 9.07 0.93 -15.95
C VAL A 415 9.81 0.01 -14.99
N GLY A 416 10.69 0.55 -14.15
CA GLY A 416 11.34 -0.20 -13.08
C GLY A 416 10.33 -0.88 -12.16
N SER A 417 9.27 -0.14 -11.78
CA SER A 417 8.20 -0.61 -10.90
C SER A 417 7.38 -1.77 -11.50
N CYS A 418 7.17 -1.82 -12.82
CA CYS A 418 6.52 -2.98 -13.47
C CYS A 418 7.24 -4.29 -13.14
N PHE A 419 8.55 -4.29 -13.31
CA PHE A 419 9.39 -5.46 -12.99
C PHE A 419 9.45 -5.71 -11.48
N GLY A 420 9.54 -4.64 -10.68
CA GLY A 420 9.59 -4.68 -9.23
C GLY A 420 8.33 -5.23 -8.58
N ARG A 421 7.17 -5.08 -9.18
CA ARG A 421 5.92 -5.66 -8.68
C ARG A 421 5.81 -7.16 -8.94
N TYR A 422 6.33 -7.64 -10.07
CA TYR A 422 6.20 -9.05 -10.45
C TYR A 422 7.30 -9.95 -9.89
N PHE A 423 8.59 -9.62 -10.14
CA PHE A 423 9.71 -10.50 -9.78
C PHE A 423 9.89 -10.72 -8.28
N PRO A 424 9.85 -9.68 -7.42
CA PRO A 424 9.94 -9.89 -5.98
C PRO A 424 8.76 -10.67 -5.40
N GLY A 425 7.56 -10.55 -5.97
CA GLY A 425 6.42 -11.40 -5.62
C GLY A 425 6.69 -12.88 -5.88
N LEU A 426 7.30 -13.21 -7.02
CA LEU A 426 7.71 -14.57 -7.37
C LEU A 426 8.84 -15.08 -6.46
N ILE A 427 9.78 -14.21 -6.09
CA ILE A 427 10.88 -14.52 -5.16
C ILE A 427 10.33 -14.75 -3.75
N ALA A 428 9.39 -13.92 -3.30
CA ALA A 428 8.77 -13.99 -1.97
C ALA A 428 8.08 -15.35 -1.71
N ASP A 429 7.47 -15.93 -2.74
CA ASP A 429 6.84 -17.24 -2.65
C ASP A 429 7.87 -18.39 -2.43
N LYS A 430 9.17 -18.14 -2.68
CA LYS A 430 10.27 -19.13 -2.52
C LYS A 430 11.10 -18.91 -1.25
N ILE A 431 11.46 -17.65 -0.95
CA ILE A 431 12.39 -17.33 0.16
C ILE A 431 11.68 -16.83 1.42
N GLY A 432 10.37 -16.61 1.35
CA GLY A 432 9.54 -16.02 2.40
C GLY A 432 9.22 -14.55 2.15
N ARG A 433 8.02 -14.18 2.54
CA ARG A 433 7.41 -12.88 2.21
C ARG A 433 8.09 -11.72 2.91
N PHE A 434 8.36 -11.87 4.20
CA PHE A 434 9.08 -10.87 4.99
C PHE A 434 10.54 -10.73 4.57
N ASN A 435 11.22 -11.86 4.21
CA ASN A 435 12.59 -11.80 3.72
C ASN A 435 12.69 -11.01 2.40
N ALA A 436 11.77 -11.26 1.46
CA ALA A 436 11.72 -10.54 0.19
C ALA A 436 11.43 -9.03 0.40
N MET A 437 10.52 -8.70 1.33
CA MET A 437 10.22 -7.32 1.69
C MET A 437 11.44 -6.60 2.27
N ILE A 438 12.16 -7.22 3.22
CA ILE A 438 13.40 -6.67 3.80
C ILE A 438 14.44 -6.40 2.72
N MET A 439 14.62 -7.32 1.76
CA MET A 439 15.54 -7.11 0.62
C MET A 439 15.11 -5.93 -0.25
N ALA A 440 13.81 -5.79 -0.53
CA ALA A 440 13.29 -4.68 -1.30
C ALA A 440 13.48 -3.32 -0.60
N ILE A 441 13.20 -3.25 0.71
CA ILE A 441 13.40 -2.05 1.52
C ILE A 441 14.89 -1.66 1.55
N PHE A 442 15.78 -2.64 1.75
CA PHE A 442 17.23 -2.41 1.71
C PHE A 442 17.67 -1.85 0.34
N LEU A 443 17.12 -2.37 -0.75
CA LEU A 443 17.42 -1.86 -2.09
C LEU A 443 16.90 -0.43 -2.30
N CYS A 444 15.72 -0.05 -1.73
CA CYS A 444 15.23 1.32 -1.73
C CYS A 444 16.18 2.26 -0.97
N LEU A 445 16.66 1.82 0.19
CA LEU A 445 17.62 2.58 1.00
C LEU A 445 18.92 2.83 0.22
N VAL A 446 19.47 1.78 -0.40
CA VAL A 446 20.69 1.88 -1.24
C VAL A 446 20.43 2.77 -2.46
N ALA A 447 19.26 2.66 -3.11
CA ALA A 447 18.92 3.52 -4.23
C ALA A 447 18.87 5.00 -3.81
N ALA A 448 18.22 5.32 -2.70
CA ALA A 448 18.07 6.70 -2.24
C ALA A 448 19.43 7.31 -1.81
N LEU A 449 20.15 6.66 -0.91
CA LEU A 449 21.38 7.21 -0.35
C LEU A 449 22.63 6.94 -1.18
N GLY A 450 22.67 5.82 -1.93
CA GLY A 450 23.84 5.43 -2.73
C GLY A 450 23.83 5.94 -4.17
N PHE A 451 22.64 6.20 -4.74
CA PHE A 451 22.53 6.66 -6.13
C PHE A 451 21.92 8.06 -6.25
N TRP A 452 20.83 8.37 -5.54
CA TRP A 452 20.17 9.67 -5.66
C TRP A 452 20.95 10.77 -4.95
N LEU A 453 21.40 10.53 -3.71
CA LEU A 453 22.14 11.53 -2.94
C LEU A 453 23.42 12.00 -3.65
N PRO A 454 24.28 11.12 -4.20
CA PRO A 454 25.46 11.54 -4.93
C PRO A 454 25.23 11.85 -6.42
N ALA A 455 23.96 11.80 -6.93
CA ALA A 455 23.70 11.91 -8.37
C ALA A 455 24.14 13.28 -8.96
N GLY A 456 23.87 14.39 -8.23
CA GLY A 456 24.19 15.72 -8.73
C GLY A 456 23.71 15.92 -10.18
N ASP A 457 24.57 16.44 -11.04
CA ASP A 457 24.28 16.73 -12.47
C ASP A 457 24.41 15.50 -13.37
N SER A 458 24.70 14.31 -12.81
CA SER A 458 24.88 13.10 -13.62
C SER A 458 23.53 12.51 -14.06
N VAL A 459 23.14 12.77 -15.29
CA VAL A 459 21.93 12.20 -15.92
C VAL A 459 21.90 10.67 -15.81
N ALA A 460 23.05 10.02 -15.98
CA ALA A 460 23.14 8.57 -15.90
C ALA A 460 22.77 8.05 -14.51
N LEU A 461 23.27 8.68 -13.44
CA LEU A 461 22.94 8.28 -12.06
C LEU A 461 21.45 8.55 -11.74
N ILE A 462 20.87 9.64 -12.23
CA ILE A 462 19.45 9.96 -12.05
C ILE A 462 18.57 8.89 -12.73
N VAL A 463 18.92 8.46 -13.96
CA VAL A 463 18.21 7.39 -14.67
C VAL A 463 18.36 6.05 -13.95
N VAL A 464 19.58 5.70 -13.52
CA VAL A 464 19.85 4.45 -12.79
C VAL A 464 19.09 4.44 -11.46
N PHE A 465 19.10 5.57 -10.73
CA PHE A 465 18.29 5.74 -9.52
C PHE A 465 16.81 5.49 -9.82
N SER A 466 16.26 6.16 -10.84
CA SER A 466 14.84 6.05 -11.17
C SER A 466 14.43 4.61 -11.48
N LEU A 467 15.22 3.86 -12.27
CA LEU A 467 14.97 2.45 -12.58
C LEU A 467 15.09 1.57 -11.33
N LEU A 468 16.18 1.72 -10.57
CA LEU A 468 16.48 0.89 -9.41
C LEU A 468 15.49 1.15 -8.27
N PHE A 469 15.20 2.43 -8.00
CA PHE A 469 14.20 2.81 -7.01
C PHE A 469 12.79 2.37 -7.42
N GLY A 470 12.44 2.53 -8.70
CA GLY A 470 11.18 2.03 -9.25
C GLY A 470 11.03 0.53 -9.03
N PHE A 471 12.06 -0.26 -9.36
CA PHE A 471 12.09 -1.70 -9.11
C PHE A 471 11.90 -2.03 -7.61
N ALA A 472 12.67 -1.41 -6.75
CA ALA A 472 12.65 -1.68 -5.32
C ALA A 472 11.33 -1.25 -4.65
N SER A 473 10.84 -0.04 -4.93
CA SER A 473 9.62 0.51 -4.36
C SER A 473 8.35 -0.18 -4.89
N GLY A 474 8.35 -0.58 -6.17
CA GLY A 474 7.28 -1.40 -6.74
C GLY A 474 7.06 -2.70 -5.98
N SER A 475 8.14 -3.28 -5.44
CA SER A 475 8.07 -4.46 -4.57
C SER A 475 7.29 -4.21 -3.29
N GLY A 476 7.44 -3.03 -2.66
CA GLY A 476 6.72 -2.65 -1.45
C GLY A 476 5.20 -2.72 -1.64
N ILE A 477 4.70 -2.12 -2.72
CA ILE A 477 3.26 -2.10 -3.03
C ILE A 477 2.70 -3.51 -3.27
N SER A 478 3.46 -4.40 -3.94
CA SER A 478 2.99 -5.76 -4.24
C SER A 478 3.15 -6.72 -3.06
N LEU A 479 4.17 -6.56 -2.21
CA LEU A 479 4.46 -7.45 -1.10
C LEU A 479 3.70 -7.10 0.18
N THR A 480 3.34 -5.83 0.41
CA THR A 480 2.57 -5.41 1.59
C THR A 480 1.29 -6.23 1.78
N PRO A 481 0.40 -6.38 0.76
CA PRO A 481 -0.79 -7.21 0.92
C PRO A 481 -0.45 -8.68 1.19
N VAL A 482 0.69 -9.17 0.70
CA VAL A 482 1.13 -10.56 0.89
C VAL A 482 1.65 -10.79 2.30
N CYS A 483 2.43 -9.84 2.85
CA CYS A 483 2.90 -9.87 4.24
C CYS A 483 1.74 -9.75 5.23
N VAL A 484 0.85 -8.78 5.04
CA VAL A 484 -0.35 -8.63 5.88
C VAL A 484 -1.24 -9.87 5.82
N GLY A 485 -1.43 -10.43 4.63
CA GLY A 485 -2.24 -11.65 4.45
C GLY A 485 -1.64 -12.91 5.10
N GLN A 486 -0.39 -12.87 5.54
CA GLN A 486 0.23 -13.94 6.33
C GLN A 486 -0.10 -13.84 7.83
N LEU A 487 -0.39 -12.63 8.31
CA LEU A 487 -0.63 -12.35 9.73
C LEU A 487 -2.10 -12.53 10.13
N CYS A 488 -2.99 -12.86 9.20
CA CYS A 488 -4.42 -12.95 9.49
C CYS A 488 -5.09 -14.13 8.77
N LYS A 489 -6.28 -14.51 9.28
CA LYS A 489 -7.15 -15.44 8.57
C LYS A 489 -7.68 -14.79 7.30
N VAL A 490 -7.84 -15.57 6.23
CA VAL A 490 -8.34 -15.10 4.93
C VAL A 490 -9.69 -14.38 5.03
N GLU A 491 -10.52 -14.78 5.99
CA GLU A 491 -11.84 -14.21 6.25
C GLU A 491 -11.81 -12.77 6.78
N ASN A 492 -10.69 -12.33 7.35
CA ASN A 492 -10.47 -11.01 7.93
C ASN A 492 -9.40 -10.23 7.15
N TYR A 493 -9.01 -10.74 5.97
CA TYR A 493 -7.90 -10.20 5.22
C TYR A 493 -8.14 -8.75 4.78
N GLY A 494 -9.34 -8.45 4.30
CA GLY A 494 -9.70 -7.08 3.92
C GLY A 494 -9.58 -6.10 5.09
N ARG A 495 -10.06 -6.50 6.28
CA ARG A 495 -9.98 -5.70 7.50
C ARG A 495 -8.53 -5.41 7.91
N TYR A 496 -7.68 -6.44 7.98
CA TYR A 496 -6.27 -6.28 8.36
C TYR A 496 -5.51 -5.38 7.37
N TYR A 497 -5.68 -5.66 6.06
CA TYR A 497 -5.04 -4.91 5.01
C TYR A 497 -5.45 -3.43 5.01
N ALA A 498 -6.74 -3.18 5.10
CA ALA A 498 -7.27 -1.82 5.11
C ALA A 498 -6.91 -1.04 6.39
N THR A 499 -6.90 -1.69 7.56
CA THR A 499 -6.46 -1.07 8.82
C THR A 499 -4.98 -0.69 8.77
N CYS A 500 -4.13 -1.52 8.15
CA CYS A 500 -2.74 -1.19 7.88
C CYS A 500 -2.63 0.10 7.04
N TYR A 501 -3.31 0.15 5.89
CA TYR A 501 -3.24 1.32 5.00
C TYR A 501 -3.91 2.58 5.55
N THR A 502 -4.81 2.46 6.52
CA THR A 502 -5.36 3.62 7.23
C THR A 502 -4.28 4.37 8.02
N LEU A 503 -3.36 3.67 8.69
CA LEU A 503 -2.23 4.32 9.35
C LEU A 503 -1.27 4.93 8.31
N VAL A 504 -1.04 4.23 7.22
CA VAL A 504 -0.20 4.66 6.08
C VAL A 504 -0.70 5.94 5.44
N SER A 505 -2.01 6.19 5.42
CA SER A 505 -2.60 7.40 4.83
C SER A 505 -2.06 8.70 5.44
N PHE A 506 -1.72 8.70 6.73
CA PHE A 506 -1.11 9.86 7.39
C PHE A 506 0.33 10.11 6.90
N GLY A 507 1.08 9.04 6.55
CA GLY A 507 2.37 9.15 5.89
C GLY A 507 2.24 9.78 4.50
N SER A 508 1.30 9.30 3.68
CA SER A 508 1.03 9.85 2.36
C SER A 508 0.62 11.34 2.39
N LEU A 509 -0.15 11.74 3.42
CA LEU A 509 -0.57 13.14 3.60
C LEU A 509 0.59 14.04 3.98
N THR A 510 1.51 13.58 4.84
CA THR A 510 2.55 14.42 5.47
C THR A 510 3.90 14.38 4.75
N GLY A 511 4.20 13.31 4.01
CA GLY A 511 5.52 13.09 3.41
C GLY A 511 5.93 14.17 2.41
N ILE A 512 5.05 14.51 1.46
CA ILE A 512 5.33 15.52 0.42
C ILE A 512 5.48 16.93 1.03
N PRO A 513 4.59 17.42 1.92
CA PRO A 513 4.77 18.71 2.57
C PRO A 513 6.04 18.82 3.39
N ILE A 514 6.42 17.78 4.14
CA ILE A 514 7.67 17.76 4.91
C ILE A 514 8.88 17.85 3.97
N ALA A 515 8.87 17.08 2.87
CA ALA A 515 9.93 17.14 1.87
C ALA A 515 10.07 18.54 1.26
N GLY A 516 8.95 19.23 0.97
CA GLY A 516 8.95 20.60 0.47
C GLY A 516 9.53 21.61 1.47
N GLN A 517 9.21 21.47 2.76
CA GLN A 517 9.81 22.29 3.81
C GLN A 517 11.33 22.05 3.95
N LEU A 518 11.78 20.82 3.77
CA LEU A 518 13.20 20.47 3.82
C LEU A 518 13.98 21.13 2.66
N VAL A 519 13.42 21.18 1.44
CA VAL A 519 14.03 21.91 0.31
C VAL A 519 14.18 23.39 0.68
N GLY A 520 13.14 24.01 1.23
CA GLY A 520 13.21 25.40 1.68
C GLY A 520 14.26 25.63 2.78
N ALA A 521 14.31 24.75 3.77
CA ALA A 521 15.26 24.82 4.89
C ALA A 521 16.72 24.58 4.45
N CYS A 522 16.92 23.79 3.38
CA CYS A 522 18.24 23.55 2.79
C CYS A 522 18.66 24.58 1.72
N GLY A 523 18.00 25.73 1.65
CA GLY A 523 18.38 26.79 0.71
C GLY A 523 18.01 26.51 -0.76
N GLY A 524 17.06 25.61 -1.01
CA GLY A 524 16.69 25.15 -2.34
C GLY A 524 17.33 23.83 -2.77
N GLU A 525 18.27 23.33 -1.97
CA GLU A 525 18.96 22.07 -2.24
C GLU A 525 18.10 20.85 -1.86
N PHE A 526 18.24 19.76 -2.62
CA PHE A 526 17.41 18.56 -2.47
C PHE A 526 17.99 17.51 -1.49
N TRP A 527 19.21 17.66 -1.01
CA TRP A 527 19.86 16.66 -0.16
C TRP A 527 19.06 16.33 1.11
N GLY A 528 18.40 17.33 1.72
CA GLY A 528 17.62 17.15 2.93
C GLY A 528 16.43 16.21 2.74
N LEU A 529 15.68 16.37 1.64
CA LEU A 529 14.55 15.46 1.32
C LEU A 529 15.02 14.05 0.92
N ILE A 530 16.20 13.94 0.27
CA ILE A 530 16.78 12.63 -0.11
C ILE A 530 17.19 11.84 1.13
N VAL A 531 17.85 12.53 2.09
CA VAL A 531 18.21 11.93 3.39
C VAL A 531 16.94 11.54 4.15
N PHE A 532 15.93 12.37 4.20
CA PHE A 532 14.65 12.05 4.84
C PHE A 532 14.00 10.81 4.24
N ALA A 533 13.95 10.68 2.90
CA ALA A 533 13.47 9.48 2.22
C ALA A 533 14.32 8.25 2.59
N GLY A 534 15.64 8.36 2.55
CA GLY A 534 16.55 7.29 2.93
C GLY A 534 16.37 6.84 4.39
N MET A 535 16.25 7.78 5.33
CA MET A 535 16.03 7.48 6.76
C MET A 535 14.67 6.84 7.00
N SER A 536 13.64 7.19 6.22
CA SER A 536 12.34 6.51 6.26
C SER A 536 12.48 5.03 5.88
N TYR A 537 13.25 4.71 4.82
CA TYR A 537 13.55 3.32 4.46
C TYR A 537 14.41 2.61 5.50
N ALA A 538 15.35 3.30 6.15
CA ALA A 538 16.14 2.72 7.25
C ALA A 538 15.24 2.35 8.45
N ALA A 539 14.31 3.22 8.84
CA ALA A 539 13.35 2.96 9.89
C ALA A 539 12.42 1.78 9.52
N SER A 540 11.96 1.73 8.27
CA SER A 540 11.18 0.60 7.75
C SER A 540 11.96 -0.71 7.79
N LEU A 541 13.24 -0.70 7.41
CA LEU A 541 14.12 -1.86 7.47
C LEU A 541 14.22 -2.43 8.89
N GLY A 542 14.37 -1.54 9.87
CA GLY A 542 14.41 -1.90 11.30
C GLY A 542 13.11 -2.54 11.76
N THR A 543 11.96 -1.94 11.45
CA THR A 543 10.64 -2.43 11.88
C THR A 543 10.26 -3.74 11.22
N PHE A 544 10.49 -3.91 9.90
CA PHE A 544 10.25 -5.18 9.22
C PHE A 544 11.18 -6.30 9.69
N THR A 545 12.45 -5.97 9.99
CA THR A 545 13.39 -6.94 10.57
C THR A 545 12.93 -7.35 11.96
N ALA A 546 12.50 -6.42 12.81
CA ALA A 546 11.95 -6.71 14.12
C ALA A 546 10.67 -7.57 14.04
N ALA A 547 9.73 -7.22 13.14
CA ALA A 547 8.51 -8.00 12.91
C ALA A 547 8.85 -9.44 12.50
N ARG A 548 9.79 -9.62 11.58
CA ARG A 548 10.23 -10.94 11.12
C ARG A 548 10.90 -11.75 12.24
N VAL A 549 11.76 -11.10 13.05
CA VAL A 549 12.44 -11.78 14.18
C VAL A 549 11.44 -12.20 15.25
N LEU A 550 10.46 -11.38 15.57
CA LEU A 550 9.39 -11.72 16.52
C LEU A 550 8.51 -12.86 15.99
N GLY A 551 8.20 -12.89 14.68
CA GLY A 551 7.33 -13.90 14.10
C GLY A 551 8.02 -15.24 13.81
N ALA A 552 9.30 -15.24 13.42
CA ALA A 552 10.01 -16.44 12.94
C ALA A 552 11.37 -16.70 13.60
N GLY A 553 11.81 -15.84 14.51
CA GLY A 553 13.14 -15.91 15.13
C GLY A 553 14.27 -15.46 14.19
N TRP A 554 15.51 -15.60 14.67
CA TRP A 554 16.71 -15.14 13.97
C TRP A 554 17.15 -16.01 12.77
N LYS A 555 16.57 -17.19 12.57
CA LYS A 555 16.98 -18.11 11.50
C LYS A 555 16.54 -17.59 10.14
N VAL A 556 17.47 -17.05 9.34
CA VAL A 556 17.21 -16.47 8.00
C VAL A 556 16.59 -17.46 7.01
N LYS A 557 16.93 -18.76 7.12
CA LYS A 557 16.42 -19.81 6.23
C LYS A 557 14.95 -20.21 6.47
N VAL A 558 14.31 -19.69 7.51
CA VAL A 558 12.89 -19.95 7.76
C VAL A 558 12.08 -19.14 6.76
N ILE A 559 11.27 -19.83 5.96
CA ILE A 559 10.31 -19.22 5.04
C ILE A 559 9.16 -18.65 5.87
N TYR A 560 9.18 -17.34 6.06
CA TYR A 560 8.18 -16.63 6.84
C TYR A 560 7.58 -15.47 6.03
#